data_19696cc0ce0aa12492df2f0141e9059e
#
_entry.id   19696cc0ce0aa12492df2f0141e9059e
#
_cell.length_a   1.000
_cell.length_b   1.000
_cell.length_c   1.000
_cell.angle_alpha   90.00
_cell.angle_beta   90.00
_cell.angle_gamma   90.00
#
_symmetry.space_group_name_H-M   'P 1'
#
loop_
_entity.id
_entity.type
_entity.pdbx_description
1 polymer ?
#
loop_
_entity_poly.entity_id
_entity_poly.type
_entity_poly.pdbx_seq_one_letter_code
_entity_poly.pdbx_strand_id
1 'polypeptide(L)'
;MSAEMEEPTKTLIRLLRNNLQVVKDDGEVAQIYIGNEWYNSEISRQNDGQITVALQEYQEQKLSADGKVRRAILDFRINVWVLDKPERSVETREMRDKIVDEIRRVINERNSNPNVFTYNFIGVGGNSGDHKAFYAVSNSEPSPSSQVWTELTDEEYAKIWYSDDERLAITAHQDGDYALLLLKFKLDAKPEVLKSLKLDFEGYGESPAGSGVTIKIWNFSTGCWDKASNSLNSLDETVSINLSSDFSSFIGDDGCVYLLARTANPSDGVDSAILNCDYSEMEFSVNGICYCNVVSYRSLDVVNVRPFIWRTELYARGWMFERLI
;
A
#
# COMPACT_ATOMS: atom_id res chain seq x y z
N MET A 1 25.16 1.16 -3.44
CA MET A 1 24.60 2.07 -4.47
C MET A 1 23.68 3.03 -3.75
N SER A 2 23.68 4.32 -4.09
CA SER A 2 22.64 5.23 -3.60
C SER A 2 21.31 4.82 -4.21
N ALA A 3 20.24 4.78 -3.43
CA ALA A 3 18.91 4.54 -3.96
C ALA A 3 18.58 5.59 -5.02
N GLU A 4 17.98 5.16 -6.12
CA GLU A 4 17.51 6.07 -7.16
C GLU A 4 16.36 6.93 -6.62
N MET A 5 16.21 8.13 -7.17
CA MET A 5 15.07 9.00 -6.83
C MET A 5 13.84 8.56 -7.62
N GLU A 6 12.72 8.40 -6.92
CA GLU A 6 11.46 8.18 -7.60
C GLU A 6 10.98 9.45 -8.30
N GLU A 7 10.36 9.31 -9.47
CA GLU A 7 9.73 10.42 -10.16
C GLU A 7 8.65 11.06 -9.26
N PRO A 8 8.75 12.38 -8.99
CA PRO A 8 7.89 13.05 -8.01
C PRO A 8 6.38 12.91 -8.29
N THR A 9 5.98 12.89 -9.56
CA THR A 9 4.59 12.72 -9.96
C THR A 9 4.04 11.35 -9.55
N LYS A 10 4.85 10.29 -9.66
CA LYS A 10 4.44 8.93 -9.25
C LYS A 10 4.21 8.84 -7.75
N THR A 11 5.11 9.44 -6.95
CA THR A 11 4.95 9.48 -5.49
C THR A 11 3.62 10.13 -5.11
N LEU A 12 3.28 11.27 -5.73
CA LEU A 12 2.04 12.00 -5.41
C LEU A 12 0.78 11.26 -5.92
N ILE A 13 0.85 10.62 -7.09
CA ILE A 13 -0.25 9.77 -7.60
C ILE A 13 -0.50 8.60 -6.66
N ARG A 14 0.55 7.91 -6.21
CA ARG A 14 0.44 6.80 -5.25
C ARG A 14 -0.13 7.28 -3.93
N LEU A 15 0.34 8.41 -3.42
CA LEU A 15 -0.20 9.01 -2.19
C LEU A 15 -1.72 9.20 -2.27
N LEU A 16 -2.19 9.76 -3.38
CA LEU A 16 -3.62 9.99 -3.59
C LEU A 16 -4.38 8.67 -3.78
N ARG A 17 -3.86 7.73 -4.59
CA ARG A 17 -4.52 6.43 -4.82
C ARG A 17 -4.73 5.62 -3.55
N ASN A 18 -3.75 5.65 -2.64
CA ASN A 18 -3.79 4.84 -1.43
C ASN A 18 -4.61 5.46 -0.28
N ASN A 19 -4.86 6.77 -0.31
CA ASN A 19 -5.44 7.45 0.84
C ASN A 19 -6.72 8.24 0.51
N LEU A 20 -7.08 8.37 -0.78
CA LEU A 20 -8.23 9.18 -1.17
C LEU A 20 -9.50 8.32 -1.13
N GLN A 21 -10.44 8.72 -0.29
CA GLN A 21 -11.74 8.08 -0.14
C GLN A 21 -12.86 9.12 -0.17
N VAL A 22 -13.63 9.15 -1.24
CA VAL A 22 -14.79 10.05 -1.38
C VAL A 22 -16.06 9.23 -1.29
N VAL A 23 -16.91 9.54 -0.33
CA VAL A 23 -18.21 8.87 -0.15
C VAL A 23 -19.29 9.69 -0.81
N LYS A 24 -20.10 9.04 -1.66
CA LYS A 24 -21.28 9.61 -2.30
C LYS A 24 -22.42 9.76 -1.28
N ASP A 25 -23.47 10.50 -1.65
CA ASP A 25 -24.61 10.73 -0.76
C ASP A 25 -25.44 9.47 -0.47
N ASP A 26 -25.33 8.46 -1.34
CA ASP A 26 -25.91 7.12 -1.17
C ASP A 26 -25.09 6.19 -0.27
N GLY A 27 -23.92 6.65 0.23
CA GLY A 27 -23.01 5.89 1.07
C GLY A 27 -22.00 5.04 0.30
N GLU A 28 -22.08 4.99 -1.04
CA GLU A 28 -21.09 4.27 -1.85
C GLU A 28 -19.78 5.05 -1.98
N VAL A 29 -18.66 4.35 -2.14
CA VAL A 29 -17.37 4.96 -2.44
C VAL A 29 -17.32 5.35 -3.91
N ALA A 30 -16.96 6.61 -4.18
CA ALA A 30 -16.84 7.12 -5.54
C ALA A 30 -15.65 6.47 -6.27
N GLN A 31 -15.86 6.09 -7.53
CA GLN A 31 -14.81 5.61 -8.40
C GLN A 31 -14.07 6.80 -9.02
N ILE A 32 -12.83 7.02 -8.61
CA ILE A 32 -12.02 8.16 -9.04
C ILE A 32 -10.76 7.65 -9.73
N TYR A 33 -10.60 8.03 -10.99
CA TYR A 33 -9.36 7.76 -11.72
C TYR A 33 -8.29 8.78 -11.35
N ILE A 34 -7.08 8.32 -11.03
CA ILE A 34 -5.93 9.17 -10.68
C ILE A 34 -4.74 8.80 -11.57
N GLY A 35 -4.23 9.76 -12.33
CA GLY A 35 -3.14 9.54 -13.27
C GLY A 35 -2.37 10.81 -13.61
N ASN A 36 -1.45 10.70 -14.57
CA ASN A 36 -0.67 11.83 -15.11
C ASN A 36 -1.15 12.29 -16.49
N GLU A 37 -2.13 11.62 -17.07
CA GLU A 37 -2.75 12.02 -18.33
C GLU A 37 -3.54 13.31 -18.16
N TRP A 38 -3.69 14.06 -19.23
CA TRP A 38 -4.62 15.17 -19.25
C TRP A 38 -6.07 14.67 -19.25
N TYR A 39 -7.03 15.59 -19.19
CA TYR A 39 -8.45 15.24 -19.23
C TYR A 39 -8.77 14.24 -20.36
N ASN A 40 -9.44 13.16 -20.01
CA ASN A 40 -9.95 12.17 -20.95
C ASN A 40 -11.45 11.94 -20.73
N SER A 41 -12.26 12.26 -21.75
CA SER A 41 -13.72 12.17 -21.65
C SER A 41 -14.23 10.73 -21.49
N GLU A 42 -13.50 9.72 -21.96
CA GLU A 42 -13.88 8.31 -21.78
C GLU A 42 -13.67 7.88 -20.34
N ILE A 43 -12.52 8.22 -19.75
CA ILE A 43 -12.22 7.99 -18.33
C ILE A 43 -13.28 8.68 -17.46
N SER A 44 -13.59 9.95 -17.76
CA SER A 44 -14.58 10.72 -16.98
C SER A 44 -16.03 10.23 -17.13
N ARG A 45 -16.35 9.47 -18.19
CA ARG A 45 -17.65 8.82 -18.33
C ARG A 45 -17.77 7.54 -17.50
N GLN A 46 -16.66 6.83 -17.35
CA GLN A 46 -16.61 5.54 -16.63
C GLN A 46 -16.43 5.72 -15.14
N ASN A 47 -15.98 6.90 -14.69
CA ASN A 47 -15.68 7.19 -13.30
C ASN A 47 -16.53 8.37 -12.79
N ASP A 48 -16.64 8.50 -11.48
CA ASP A 48 -17.30 9.63 -10.82
C ASP A 48 -16.44 10.90 -10.87
N GLY A 49 -15.12 10.74 -11.03
CA GLY A 49 -14.18 11.83 -11.21
C GLY A 49 -12.85 11.38 -11.79
N GLN A 50 -12.09 12.35 -12.32
CA GLN A 50 -10.72 12.14 -12.80
C GLN A 50 -9.81 13.15 -12.12
N ILE A 51 -8.71 12.68 -11.55
CA ILE A 51 -7.63 13.48 -10.99
C ILE A 51 -6.40 13.34 -11.89
N THR A 52 -5.83 14.48 -12.30
CA THR A 52 -4.60 14.49 -13.07
C THR A 52 -3.51 15.24 -12.34
N VAL A 53 -2.34 14.64 -12.22
CA VAL A 53 -1.19 15.22 -11.52
C VAL A 53 -0.08 15.49 -12.52
N ALA A 54 0.44 16.72 -12.54
CA ALA A 54 1.55 17.12 -13.39
C ALA A 54 2.58 17.96 -12.61
N LEU A 55 3.85 17.65 -12.79
CA LEU A 55 4.94 18.50 -12.33
C LEU A 55 5.03 19.72 -13.26
N GLN A 56 4.93 20.92 -12.71
CA GLN A 56 4.98 22.17 -13.46
C GLN A 56 6.36 22.80 -13.46
N GLU A 57 7.01 22.74 -12.31
CA GLU A 57 8.31 23.38 -12.12
C GLU A 57 9.18 22.52 -11.21
N TYR A 58 10.46 22.46 -11.53
CA TYR A 58 11.50 21.80 -10.78
C TYR A 58 12.66 22.77 -10.59
N GLN A 59 12.91 23.19 -9.36
CA GLN A 59 13.99 24.12 -9.03
C GLN A 59 15.00 23.46 -8.10
N GLU A 60 16.25 23.35 -8.54
CA GLU A 60 17.34 22.87 -7.69
C GLU A 60 17.98 24.01 -6.89
N GLN A 61 18.25 23.74 -5.63
CA GLN A 61 19.00 24.60 -4.74
C GLN A 61 20.13 23.81 -4.09
N LYS A 62 21.36 24.28 -4.28
CA LYS A 62 22.53 23.70 -3.58
C LYS A 62 22.48 24.10 -2.11
N LEU A 63 22.62 23.12 -1.22
CA LEU A 63 22.61 23.33 0.24
C LEU A 63 24.01 23.20 0.86
N SER A 64 24.95 22.56 0.16
CA SER A 64 26.34 22.42 0.63
C SER A 64 27.30 23.14 -0.31
N ALA A 65 28.44 23.61 0.22
CA ALA A 65 29.44 24.32 -0.55
C ALA A 65 30.08 23.46 -1.66
N ASP A 66 30.19 22.15 -1.44
CA ASP A 66 30.66 21.18 -2.43
C ASP A 66 29.58 20.77 -3.46
N GLY A 67 28.34 21.26 -3.29
CA GLY A 67 27.20 20.97 -4.15
C GLY A 67 26.67 19.55 -4.07
N LYS A 68 27.14 18.73 -3.12
CA LYS A 68 26.74 17.33 -2.98
C LYS A 68 25.38 17.15 -2.31
N VAL A 69 24.94 18.13 -1.53
CA VAL A 69 23.59 18.15 -0.95
C VAL A 69 22.77 19.20 -1.69
N ARG A 70 21.67 18.75 -2.27
CA ARG A 70 20.73 19.58 -3.01
C ARG A 70 19.33 19.43 -2.45
N ARG A 71 18.55 20.48 -2.54
CA ARG A 71 17.11 20.45 -2.34
C ARG A 71 16.44 20.78 -3.68
N ALA A 72 15.50 19.96 -4.10
CA ALA A 72 14.59 20.32 -5.17
C ALA A 72 13.28 20.87 -4.58
N ILE A 73 12.81 21.99 -5.13
CA ILE A 73 11.47 22.52 -4.92
C ILE A 73 10.64 22.11 -6.13
N LEU A 74 9.49 21.54 -5.87
CA LEU A 74 8.62 20.90 -6.86
C LEU A 74 7.26 21.58 -6.81
N ASP A 75 6.85 22.22 -7.90
CA ASP A 75 5.51 22.76 -8.04
C ASP A 75 4.64 21.85 -8.89
N PHE A 76 3.54 21.35 -8.31
CA PHE A 76 2.61 20.45 -8.95
C PHE A 76 1.31 21.17 -9.29
N ARG A 77 0.72 20.76 -10.40
CA ARG A 77 -0.66 21.03 -10.74
C ARG A 77 -1.47 19.75 -10.61
N ILE A 78 -2.50 19.80 -9.79
CA ILE A 78 -3.47 18.73 -9.63
C ILE A 78 -4.80 19.24 -10.16
N ASN A 79 -5.33 18.60 -11.20
CA ASN A 79 -6.65 18.95 -11.72
C ASN A 79 -7.66 17.90 -11.29
N VAL A 80 -8.79 18.35 -10.81
CA VAL A 80 -9.97 17.55 -10.57
C VAL A 80 -10.98 17.83 -11.68
N TRP A 81 -11.45 16.78 -12.34
CA TRP A 81 -12.43 16.85 -13.42
C TRP A 81 -13.61 15.98 -13.07
N VAL A 82 -14.82 16.55 -13.12
CA VAL A 82 -16.08 15.82 -12.98
C VAL A 82 -16.97 16.19 -14.15
N LEU A 83 -17.35 15.17 -14.90
CA LEU A 83 -18.22 15.34 -16.06
C LEU A 83 -19.67 15.46 -15.59
N ASP A 84 -20.35 16.51 -16.02
CA ASP A 84 -21.76 16.73 -15.68
C ASP A 84 -22.63 15.60 -16.21
N LYS A 85 -23.45 15.05 -15.30
CA LYS A 85 -24.51 14.11 -15.66
C LYS A 85 -25.82 14.94 -15.66
N PRO A 86 -26.49 15.17 -16.81
CA PRO A 86 -27.60 16.13 -16.92
C PRO A 86 -28.73 15.94 -15.92
N GLU A 87 -28.90 14.72 -15.44
CA GLU A 87 -29.92 14.36 -14.44
C GLU A 87 -29.51 14.69 -13.00
N ARG A 88 -28.24 15.06 -12.75
CA ARG A 88 -27.62 15.22 -11.43
C ARG A 88 -26.57 16.36 -11.38
N SER A 89 -26.83 17.49 -12.04
CA SER A 89 -25.79 18.53 -12.19
C SER A 89 -25.37 19.20 -10.88
N VAL A 90 -26.24 19.29 -9.88
CA VAL A 90 -25.89 19.81 -8.54
C VAL A 90 -24.98 18.82 -7.81
N GLU A 91 -25.35 17.55 -7.78
CA GLU A 91 -24.56 16.47 -7.17
C GLU A 91 -23.17 16.32 -7.82
N THR A 92 -23.06 16.54 -9.14
CA THR A 92 -21.76 16.49 -9.84
C THR A 92 -20.83 17.62 -9.47
N ARG A 93 -21.34 18.83 -9.19
CA ARG A 93 -20.54 19.92 -8.69
C ARG A 93 -20.09 19.66 -7.25
N GLU A 94 -20.99 19.16 -6.40
CA GLU A 94 -20.68 18.79 -5.02
C GLU A 94 -19.66 17.65 -4.97
N MET A 95 -19.73 16.70 -5.89
CA MET A 95 -18.74 15.65 -6.05
C MET A 95 -17.32 16.22 -6.32
N ARG A 96 -17.21 17.19 -7.24
CA ARG A 96 -15.96 17.89 -7.48
C ARG A 96 -15.40 18.54 -6.21
N ASP A 97 -16.28 19.20 -5.41
CA ASP A 97 -15.88 19.87 -4.19
C ASP A 97 -15.44 18.85 -3.12
N LYS A 98 -16.17 17.75 -2.95
CA LYS A 98 -15.77 16.62 -2.07
C LYS A 98 -14.40 16.05 -2.44
N ILE A 99 -14.14 15.84 -3.75
CA ILE A 99 -12.83 15.35 -4.22
C ILE A 99 -11.72 16.35 -3.88
N VAL A 100 -11.95 17.64 -4.08
CA VAL A 100 -10.98 18.70 -3.76
C VAL A 100 -10.66 18.74 -2.27
N ASP A 101 -11.67 18.67 -1.42
CA ASP A 101 -11.47 18.68 0.03
C ASP A 101 -10.75 17.44 0.51
N GLU A 102 -11.03 16.29 -0.09
CA GLU A 102 -10.35 15.03 0.24
C GLU A 102 -8.88 15.03 -0.21
N ILE A 103 -8.55 15.57 -1.38
CA ILE A 103 -7.15 15.78 -1.80
C ILE A 103 -6.41 16.65 -0.79
N ARG A 104 -7.04 17.73 -0.34
CA ARG A 104 -6.46 18.65 0.65
C ARG A 104 -6.25 17.95 1.99
N ARG A 105 -7.22 17.14 2.44
CA ARG A 105 -7.11 16.33 3.66
C ARG A 105 -5.91 15.38 3.56
N VAL A 106 -5.85 14.56 2.51
CA VAL A 106 -4.78 13.56 2.29
C VAL A 106 -3.41 14.22 2.28
N ILE A 107 -3.22 15.30 1.49
CA ILE A 107 -1.93 15.98 1.40
C ILE A 107 -1.55 16.63 2.74
N ASN A 108 -2.51 17.22 3.47
CA ASN A 108 -2.23 17.85 4.75
C ASN A 108 -1.87 16.84 5.85
N GLU A 109 -2.57 15.71 5.92
CA GLU A 109 -2.29 14.64 6.90
C GLU A 109 -0.95 13.96 6.65
N ARG A 110 -0.54 13.84 5.38
CA ARG A 110 0.71 13.19 4.96
C ARG A 110 1.81 14.17 4.58
N ASN A 111 1.68 15.44 4.91
CA ASN A 111 2.57 16.52 4.43
C ASN A 111 4.05 16.28 4.74
N SER A 112 4.39 15.67 5.87
CA SER A 112 5.77 15.41 6.31
C SER A 112 6.32 14.04 5.86
N ASN A 113 5.45 13.14 5.41
CA ASN A 113 5.79 11.79 4.97
C ASN A 113 5.00 11.35 3.73
N PRO A 114 4.98 12.17 2.66
CA PRO A 114 4.22 11.85 1.45
C PRO A 114 4.77 10.65 0.67
N ASN A 115 5.94 10.17 1.03
CA ASN A 115 6.67 9.06 0.43
C ASN A 115 6.63 7.77 1.26
N VAL A 116 5.80 7.71 2.29
CA VAL A 116 5.57 6.50 3.11
C VAL A 116 4.19 5.94 2.79
N PHE A 117 4.14 4.64 2.51
CA PHE A 117 2.94 3.95 2.06
C PHE A 117 2.73 2.69 2.88
N THR A 118 1.47 2.39 3.19
CA THR A 118 1.08 1.19 3.92
C THR A 118 0.10 0.40 3.07
N TYR A 119 0.33 -0.90 2.91
CA TYR A 119 -0.54 -1.85 2.27
C TYR A 119 -0.96 -2.93 3.28
N ASN A 120 -2.24 -3.22 3.32
CA ASN A 120 -2.84 -4.22 4.20
C ASN A 120 -3.95 -4.98 3.44
N PHE A 121 -4.73 -5.76 4.17
CA PHE A 121 -5.79 -6.58 3.59
C PHE A 121 -7.19 -5.97 3.72
N ILE A 122 -7.33 -4.73 4.20
CA ILE A 122 -8.64 -4.06 4.33
C ILE A 122 -9.37 -4.03 2.98
N GLY A 123 -10.55 -4.64 2.92
CA GLY A 123 -11.36 -4.72 1.71
C GLY A 123 -10.82 -5.70 0.64
N VAL A 124 -9.76 -6.45 0.93
CA VAL A 124 -9.27 -7.52 0.05
C VAL A 124 -10.19 -8.73 0.20
N GLY A 125 -10.48 -9.41 -0.91
CA GLY A 125 -11.22 -10.66 -0.99
C GLY A 125 -10.63 -11.57 -2.07
N GLY A 126 -11.18 -12.76 -2.24
CA GLY A 126 -10.68 -13.79 -3.14
C GLY A 126 -10.57 -13.38 -4.62
N ASN A 127 -11.21 -12.29 -5.03
CA ASN A 127 -11.14 -11.72 -6.39
C ASN A 127 -10.07 -10.61 -6.53
N SER A 128 -9.32 -10.29 -5.47
CA SER A 128 -8.26 -9.29 -5.54
C SER A 128 -7.13 -9.75 -6.47
N GLY A 129 -6.66 -8.87 -7.34
CA GLY A 129 -5.51 -9.11 -8.20
C GLY A 129 -4.17 -8.81 -7.52
N ASP A 130 -4.17 -7.95 -6.51
CA ASP A 130 -2.95 -7.36 -5.96
C ASP A 130 -2.49 -8.05 -4.67
N HIS A 131 -3.18 -7.84 -3.54
CA HIS A 131 -2.83 -8.48 -2.28
C HIS A 131 -3.60 -9.78 -2.14
N LYS A 132 -2.93 -10.84 -1.66
CA LYS A 132 -3.54 -12.15 -1.45
C LYS A 132 -2.99 -12.83 -0.20
N ALA A 133 -3.82 -13.62 0.44
CA ALA A 133 -3.44 -14.43 1.58
C ALA A 133 -3.84 -15.90 1.35
N PHE A 134 -2.98 -16.81 1.79
CA PHE A 134 -3.15 -18.25 1.61
C PHE A 134 -2.75 -18.96 2.89
N TYR A 135 -3.37 -20.09 3.15
CA TYR A 135 -2.95 -20.96 4.24
C TYR A 135 -2.52 -22.34 3.74
N ALA A 136 -1.74 -23.02 4.55
CA ALA A 136 -1.38 -24.41 4.36
C ALA A 136 -1.08 -25.07 5.70
N VAL A 137 -1.10 -26.41 5.70
CA VAL A 137 -0.60 -27.26 6.78
C VAL A 137 0.48 -28.14 6.19
N SER A 138 1.68 -28.13 6.78
CA SER A 138 2.82 -28.87 6.23
C SER A 138 3.92 -29.04 7.27
N ASN A 139 4.70 -30.11 7.15
CA ASN A 139 5.90 -30.34 7.94
C ASN A 139 7.15 -29.59 7.46
N SER A 140 7.02 -28.76 6.44
CA SER A 140 8.07 -27.94 5.87
C SER A 140 7.55 -26.55 5.51
N GLU A 141 8.43 -25.65 5.11
CA GLU A 141 8.09 -24.30 4.64
C GLU A 141 8.03 -24.29 3.09
N PRO A 142 6.86 -24.45 2.47
CA PRO A 142 6.74 -24.51 1.01
C PRO A 142 7.14 -23.17 0.37
N SER A 143 7.64 -23.22 -0.87
CA SER A 143 7.85 -21.99 -1.65
C SER A 143 6.53 -21.30 -1.96
N PRO A 144 6.51 -19.96 -2.22
CA PRO A 144 5.28 -19.24 -2.57
C PRO A 144 4.55 -19.79 -3.80
N SER A 145 5.28 -20.46 -4.71
CA SER A 145 4.72 -21.06 -5.93
C SER A 145 4.22 -22.50 -5.75
N SER A 146 4.30 -23.05 -4.54
CA SER A 146 3.84 -24.42 -4.27
C SER A 146 2.31 -24.53 -4.42
N GLN A 147 1.84 -25.70 -4.87
CA GLN A 147 0.41 -25.97 -5.03
C GLN A 147 -0.31 -26.33 -3.71
N VAL A 148 0.39 -26.36 -2.59
CA VAL A 148 -0.21 -26.70 -1.29
C VAL A 148 -1.00 -25.53 -0.69
N TRP A 149 -0.80 -24.34 -1.20
CA TRP A 149 -1.42 -23.12 -0.71
C TRP A 149 -2.90 -23.04 -1.12
N THR A 150 -3.77 -22.80 -0.15
CA THR A 150 -5.20 -22.54 -0.36
C THR A 150 -5.46 -21.07 -0.08
N GLU A 151 -6.03 -20.33 -1.05
CA GLU A 151 -6.40 -18.92 -0.87
C GLU A 151 -7.51 -18.79 0.17
N LEU A 152 -7.46 -17.75 0.99
CA LEU A 152 -8.49 -17.44 1.97
C LEU A 152 -9.84 -17.16 1.28
N THR A 153 -10.93 -17.54 1.91
CA THR A 153 -12.28 -17.11 1.56
C THR A 153 -12.51 -15.66 1.96
N ASP A 154 -13.56 -15.01 1.41
CA ASP A 154 -13.92 -13.63 1.77
C ASP A 154 -14.18 -13.45 3.27
N GLU A 155 -14.77 -14.46 3.93
CA GLU A 155 -15.03 -14.47 5.37
C GLU A 155 -13.73 -14.59 6.19
N GLU A 156 -12.75 -15.33 5.69
CA GLU A 156 -11.43 -15.46 6.31
C GLU A 156 -10.58 -14.19 6.10
N TYR A 157 -10.68 -13.56 4.92
CA TYR A 157 -10.06 -12.24 4.69
C TYR A 157 -10.58 -11.20 5.67
N ALA A 158 -11.89 -11.18 5.95
CA ALA A 158 -12.48 -10.20 6.88
C ALA A 158 -11.84 -10.24 8.28
N LYS A 159 -11.33 -11.42 8.69
CA LYS A 159 -10.67 -11.60 10.00
C LYS A 159 -9.25 -11.04 10.09
N ILE A 160 -8.67 -10.61 8.98
CA ILE A 160 -7.33 -10.02 8.94
C ILE A 160 -7.36 -8.57 8.41
N TRP A 161 -8.55 -7.97 8.33
CA TRP A 161 -8.69 -6.58 7.88
C TRP A 161 -8.26 -5.57 8.94
N TYR A 162 -8.58 -5.82 10.20
CA TYR A 162 -8.39 -4.89 11.28
C TYR A 162 -7.72 -5.57 12.48
N SER A 163 -6.95 -4.83 13.25
CA SER A 163 -6.46 -5.24 14.56
C SER A 163 -7.61 -5.03 15.55
N ASP A 164 -8.50 -6.04 15.69
CA ASP A 164 -9.74 -5.95 16.48
C ASP A 164 -10.05 -7.20 17.30
N ASP A 165 -9.06 -8.12 17.44
CA ASP A 165 -9.18 -9.40 18.14
C ASP A 165 -10.09 -10.45 17.46
N GLU A 166 -10.61 -10.19 16.23
CA GLU A 166 -11.27 -11.19 15.40
C GLU A 166 -10.24 -11.93 14.51
N ARG A 167 -9.74 -13.06 14.96
CA ARG A 167 -8.57 -13.73 14.38
C ARG A 167 -8.90 -14.80 13.37
N LEU A 168 -8.09 -14.89 12.34
CA LEU A 168 -7.98 -16.06 11.49
C LEU A 168 -7.19 -17.16 12.24
N ALA A 169 -7.79 -18.31 12.47
CA ALA A 169 -7.14 -19.46 13.08
C ALA A 169 -6.88 -20.56 12.05
N ILE A 170 -5.63 -20.97 11.91
CA ILE A 170 -5.19 -22.08 11.05
C ILE A 170 -4.70 -23.20 11.96
N THR A 171 -5.22 -24.43 11.79
CA THR A 171 -4.93 -25.54 12.70
C THR A 171 -4.25 -26.69 11.96
N ALA A 172 -3.13 -27.15 12.50
CA ALA A 172 -2.42 -28.36 12.08
C ALA A 172 -2.63 -29.49 13.11
N HIS A 173 -3.01 -30.65 12.65
CA HIS A 173 -3.35 -31.77 13.52
C HIS A 173 -2.37 -32.96 13.46
N GLN A 174 -1.60 -33.07 12.35
CA GLN A 174 -0.70 -34.21 12.16
C GLN A 174 0.64 -33.96 12.84
N ASP A 175 1.25 -35.04 13.32
CA ASP A 175 2.60 -34.98 13.92
C ASP A 175 3.62 -34.39 12.97
N GLY A 176 4.36 -33.42 13.46
CA GLY A 176 5.37 -32.69 12.70
C GLY A 176 4.86 -31.56 11.82
N ASP A 177 3.53 -31.33 11.67
CA ASP A 177 2.96 -30.31 10.81
C ASP A 177 2.86 -28.94 11.54
N TYR A 178 3.21 -27.89 10.82
CA TYR A 178 3.03 -26.48 11.20
C TYR A 178 1.74 -25.92 10.57
N ALA A 179 1.09 -25.02 11.27
CA ALA A 179 0.09 -24.14 10.69
C ALA A 179 0.81 -22.95 10.01
N LEU A 180 0.50 -22.67 8.74
CA LEU A 180 1.21 -21.75 7.87
C LEU A 180 0.25 -20.75 7.24
N LEU A 181 0.63 -19.47 7.23
CA LEU A 181 -0.04 -18.39 6.51
C LEU A 181 0.96 -17.71 5.57
N LEU A 182 0.62 -17.61 4.28
CA LEU A 182 1.37 -16.92 3.26
C LEU A 182 0.65 -15.63 2.89
N LEU A 183 1.30 -14.50 3.08
CA LEU A 183 0.79 -13.18 2.76
C LEU A 183 1.56 -12.63 1.56
N LYS A 184 0.84 -12.30 0.50
CA LYS A 184 1.37 -11.71 -0.73
C LYS A 184 0.99 -10.25 -0.80
N PHE A 185 1.97 -9.37 -0.81
CA PHE A 185 1.80 -7.94 -1.05
C PHE A 185 2.29 -7.59 -2.45
N LYS A 186 1.50 -6.79 -3.17
CA LYS A 186 1.87 -6.26 -4.48
C LYS A 186 2.39 -4.84 -4.31
N LEU A 187 3.66 -4.64 -4.66
CA LEU A 187 4.33 -3.35 -4.62
C LEU A 187 4.24 -2.68 -6.00
N ASP A 188 3.90 -1.41 -6.03
CA ASP A 188 3.86 -0.58 -7.25
C ASP A 188 5.08 0.35 -7.41
N ALA A 189 6.10 0.16 -6.55
CA ALA A 189 7.38 0.86 -6.61
C ALA A 189 8.50 -0.08 -7.07
N LYS A 190 9.48 0.47 -7.79
CA LYS A 190 10.66 -0.30 -8.17
C LYS A 190 11.61 -0.49 -6.98
N PRO A 191 12.31 -1.65 -6.88
CA PRO A 191 13.26 -1.89 -5.79
C PRO A 191 14.34 -0.81 -5.64
N GLU A 192 14.78 -0.22 -6.76
CA GLU A 192 15.89 0.75 -6.80
C GLU A 192 15.54 2.08 -6.11
N VAL A 193 14.24 2.44 -6.05
CA VAL A 193 13.78 3.68 -5.42
C VAL A 193 13.41 3.52 -3.96
N LEU A 194 13.40 2.28 -3.42
CA LEU A 194 13.03 2.03 -2.05
C LEU A 194 14.08 2.54 -1.06
N LYS A 195 13.61 3.08 0.05
CA LYS A 195 14.42 3.52 1.18
C LYS A 195 14.27 2.59 2.39
N SER A 196 13.08 2.04 2.60
CA SER A 196 12.76 1.06 3.64
C SER A 196 11.61 0.19 3.22
N LEU A 197 11.56 -1.03 3.75
CA LEU A 197 10.43 -1.95 3.66
C LEU A 197 10.29 -2.62 5.03
N LYS A 198 9.09 -2.57 5.60
CA LYS A 198 8.73 -3.21 6.85
C LYS A 198 7.53 -4.11 6.61
N LEU A 199 7.59 -5.33 7.14
CA LEU A 199 6.49 -6.28 7.13
C LEU A 199 6.11 -6.56 8.57
N ASP A 200 4.86 -6.34 8.91
CA ASP A 200 4.29 -6.59 10.23
C ASP A 200 3.28 -7.72 10.18
N PHE A 201 3.36 -8.60 11.12
CA PHE A 201 2.40 -9.64 11.40
C PHE A 201 1.93 -9.50 12.85
N GLU A 202 0.67 -9.36 13.08
CA GLU A 202 0.04 -9.34 14.39
C GLU A 202 -0.70 -10.64 14.64
N GLY A 203 -0.34 -11.29 15.75
CA GLY A 203 -0.92 -12.57 16.11
C GLY A 203 0.01 -13.40 16.98
N TYR A 204 -0.34 -14.68 17.16
CA TYR A 204 0.44 -15.62 17.95
C TYR A 204 0.23 -17.06 17.48
N GLY A 205 1.09 -17.95 17.94
CA GLY A 205 0.98 -19.38 17.69
C GLY A 205 0.87 -20.16 18.99
N GLU A 206 0.11 -21.23 18.96
CA GLU A 206 0.01 -22.22 20.03
C GLU A 206 0.45 -23.58 19.51
N SER A 207 1.18 -24.34 20.30
CA SER A 207 1.56 -25.71 19.97
C SER A 207 1.91 -26.51 21.24
N PRO A 208 1.91 -27.84 21.19
CA PRO A 208 2.25 -28.70 22.34
C PRO A 208 3.62 -28.39 22.95
N ALA A 209 4.60 -28.05 22.10
CA ALA A 209 5.97 -27.76 22.53
C ALA A 209 6.18 -26.32 23.00
N GLY A 210 5.13 -25.50 23.03
CA GLY A 210 5.15 -24.09 23.48
C GLY A 210 4.61 -23.13 22.45
N SER A 211 4.15 -21.97 22.94
CA SER A 211 3.59 -20.90 22.12
C SER A 211 4.66 -20.17 21.31
N GLY A 212 4.22 -19.51 20.25
CA GLY A 212 5.04 -18.59 19.47
C GLY A 212 4.79 -18.65 17.97
N VAL A 213 5.21 -17.61 17.30
CA VAL A 213 5.13 -17.43 15.85
C VAL A 213 6.52 -17.14 15.28
N THR A 214 6.78 -17.65 14.09
CA THR A 214 7.95 -17.31 13.27
C THR A 214 7.48 -16.71 11.97
N ILE A 215 8.01 -15.53 11.63
CA ILE A 215 7.78 -14.92 10.32
C ILE A 215 9.06 -14.91 9.49
N LYS A 216 8.94 -15.04 8.18
CA LYS A 216 10.05 -15.00 7.21
C LYS A 216 9.63 -14.33 5.93
N ILE A 217 10.57 -13.70 5.24
CA ILE A 217 10.37 -13.13 3.91
C ILE A 217 10.98 -14.04 2.83
N TRP A 218 10.34 -14.13 1.68
CA TRP A 218 10.89 -14.89 0.55
C TRP A 218 12.03 -14.14 -0.12
N ASN A 219 13.17 -14.82 -0.28
CA ASN A 219 14.31 -14.32 -1.03
C ASN A 219 14.32 -14.93 -2.43
N PHE A 220 13.99 -14.12 -3.44
CA PHE A 220 13.92 -14.55 -4.84
C PHE A 220 15.31 -14.90 -5.43
N SER A 221 16.37 -14.26 -4.92
CA SER A 221 17.74 -14.50 -5.42
C SER A 221 18.26 -15.87 -4.99
N THR A 222 17.88 -16.35 -3.81
CA THR A 222 18.32 -17.65 -3.27
C THR A 222 17.26 -18.74 -3.40
N GLY A 223 16.00 -18.37 -3.67
CA GLY A 223 14.87 -19.30 -3.74
C GLY A 223 14.52 -19.96 -2.40
N CYS A 224 14.71 -19.24 -1.29
CA CYS A 224 14.38 -19.74 0.07
C CYS A 224 13.83 -18.65 0.98
N TRP A 225 13.22 -19.08 2.09
CA TRP A 225 12.79 -18.19 3.16
C TRP A 225 13.99 -17.64 3.94
N ASP A 226 14.01 -16.34 4.20
CA ASP A 226 15.12 -15.62 4.82
C ASP A 226 14.63 -14.60 5.86
N LYS A 227 15.53 -13.94 6.59
CA LYS A 227 15.25 -12.87 7.55
C LYS A 227 14.20 -13.25 8.60
N ALA A 228 14.38 -14.38 9.27
CA ALA A 228 13.45 -14.84 10.30
C ALA A 228 13.33 -13.86 11.47
N SER A 229 12.10 -13.59 11.91
CA SER A 229 11.77 -12.91 13.17
C SER A 229 10.79 -13.78 13.95
N ASN A 230 10.92 -13.83 15.26
CA ASN A 230 10.16 -14.74 16.12
C ASN A 230 9.58 -14.01 17.33
N SER A 231 8.40 -14.46 17.76
CA SER A 231 7.87 -14.22 19.09
C SER A 231 7.59 -15.56 19.78
N LEU A 232 7.74 -15.63 21.08
CA LEU A 232 7.40 -16.80 21.92
C LEU A 232 6.16 -16.51 22.78
N ASN A 233 5.47 -15.39 22.56
CA ASN A 233 4.28 -15.02 23.31
C ASN A 233 3.09 -15.91 22.92
N SER A 234 2.18 -16.10 23.88
CA SER A 234 0.89 -16.78 23.70
C SER A 234 -0.27 -15.79 23.53
N LEU A 235 0.03 -14.50 23.41
CA LEU A 235 -0.92 -13.41 23.21
C LEU A 235 -0.49 -12.62 21.97
N ASP A 236 -1.42 -11.85 21.42
CA ASP A 236 -1.14 -11.02 20.25
C ASP A 236 0.07 -10.11 20.48
N GLU A 237 0.93 -10.17 19.52
CA GLU A 237 2.11 -9.33 19.43
C GLU A 237 2.41 -9.04 17.96
N THR A 238 2.86 -7.83 17.67
CA THR A 238 3.36 -7.47 16.35
C THR A 238 4.79 -7.94 16.19
N VAL A 239 5.02 -8.87 15.29
CA VAL A 239 6.34 -9.36 14.89
C VAL A 239 6.72 -8.73 13.56
N SER A 240 7.92 -8.15 13.47
CA SER A 240 8.33 -7.34 12.31
C SER A 240 9.58 -7.87 11.62
N ILE A 241 9.64 -7.70 10.29
CA ILE A 241 10.85 -7.78 9.48
C ILE A 241 11.12 -6.41 8.87
N ASN A 242 12.32 -5.88 9.09
CA ASN A 242 12.72 -4.57 8.58
C ASN A 242 13.87 -4.71 7.59
N LEU A 243 13.70 -4.18 6.37
CA LEU A 243 14.72 -4.09 5.34
C LEU A 243 15.09 -2.63 5.09
N SER A 244 16.39 -2.36 5.02
CA SER A 244 16.95 -1.04 4.69
C SER A 244 17.86 -1.07 3.46
N SER A 245 18.05 -2.23 2.85
CA SER A 245 18.89 -2.45 1.68
C SER A 245 18.56 -3.79 1.02
N ASP A 246 19.12 -4.03 -0.17
CA ASP A 246 19.00 -5.30 -0.90
C ASP A 246 17.55 -5.69 -1.25
N PHE A 247 16.72 -4.69 -1.53
CA PHE A 247 15.30 -4.88 -1.79
C PHE A 247 15.03 -5.80 -3.00
N SER A 248 15.90 -5.74 -4.03
CA SER A 248 15.78 -6.55 -5.25
C SER A 248 15.84 -8.06 -4.98
N SER A 249 16.46 -8.50 -3.88
CA SER A 249 16.47 -9.90 -3.50
C SER A 249 15.13 -10.39 -2.93
N PHE A 250 14.30 -9.47 -2.41
CA PHE A 250 13.05 -9.80 -1.71
C PHE A 250 11.78 -9.38 -2.48
N ILE A 251 11.93 -8.76 -3.63
CA ILE A 251 10.83 -8.32 -4.49
C ILE A 251 10.94 -9.07 -5.80
N GLY A 252 9.88 -9.79 -6.18
CA GLY A 252 9.82 -10.50 -7.45
C GLY A 252 9.74 -9.58 -8.67
N ASP A 253 10.03 -10.11 -9.85
CA ASP A 253 9.92 -9.38 -11.11
C ASP A 253 8.50 -8.83 -11.37
N ASP A 254 7.52 -9.49 -10.80
CA ASP A 254 6.11 -9.05 -10.80
C ASP A 254 5.81 -7.99 -9.73
N GLY A 255 6.78 -7.56 -8.93
CA GLY A 255 6.65 -6.61 -7.84
C GLY A 255 6.00 -7.22 -6.58
N CYS A 256 5.94 -8.52 -6.44
CA CYS A 256 5.38 -9.16 -5.26
C CYS A 256 6.41 -9.38 -4.15
N VAL A 257 5.96 -9.19 -2.91
CA VAL A 257 6.68 -9.53 -1.68
C VAL A 257 5.87 -10.59 -0.96
N TYR A 258 6.54 -11.63 -0.47
CA TYR A 258 5.89 -12.72 0.26
C TYR A 258 6.38 -12.79 1.69
N LEU A 259 5.44 -12.78 2.63
CA LEU A 259 5.64 -13.00 4.06
C LEU A 259 5.04 -14.36 4.43
N LEU A 260 5.83 -15.22 5.02
CA LEU A 260 5.39 -16.46 5.66
C LEU A 260 5.26 -16.19 7.15
N ALA A 261 4.11 -16.57 7.74
CA ALA A 261 3.97 -16.75 9.17
C ALA A 261 3.66 -18.21 9.48
N ARG A 262 4.25 -18.76 10.54
CA ARG A 262 3.97 -20.12 11.00
C ARG A 262 4.06 -20.25 12.50
N THR A 263 3.45 -21.28 13.05
CA THR A 263 3.68 -21.65 14.46
C THR A 263 5.16 -21.91 14.71
N ALA A 264 5.67 -21.50 15.88
CA ALA A 264 7.08 -21.71 16.23
C ALA A 264 7.45 -23.20 16.29
N ASN A 265 6.52 -24.03 16.80
CA ASN A 265 6.65 -25.48 16.88
C ASN A 265 5.49 -26.17 16.16
N PRO A 266 5.68 -27.44 15.71
CA PRO A 266 4.62 -28.20 15.05
C PRO A 266 3.64 -28.82 16.05
N SER A 267 2.58 -29.43 15.53
CA SER A 267 1.71 -30.40 16.22
C SER A 267 2.50 -31.67 16.58
N ASP A 268 2.14 -32.34 17.66
CA ASP A 268 2.68 -33.64 18.05
C ASP A 268 1.74 -34.83 17.67
N GLY A 269 0.68 -34.52 16.90
CA GLY A 269 -0.30 -35.50 16.47
C GLY A 269 -1.37 -35.84 17.53
N VAL A 270 -1.24 -35.38 18.77
CA VAL A 270 -2.21 -35.47 19.86
C VAL A 270 -2.83 -34.09 20.08
N ASP A 271 -1.99 -33.10 20.29
CA ASP A 271 -2.38 -31.71 20.42
C ASP A 271 -2.00 -30.91 19.17
N SER A 272 -2.92 -30.04 18.75
CA SER A 272 -2.79 -29.29 17.51
C SER A 272 -1.83 -28.13 17.66
N ALA A 273 -1.19 -27.74 16.54
CA ALA A 273 -0.56 -26.43 16.41
C ALA A 273 -1.54 -25.46 15.75
N ILE A 274 -1.74 -24.29 16.35
CA ILE A 274 -2.71 -23.28 15.90
C ILE A 274 -1.98 -21.96 15.68
N LEU A 275 -2.09 -21.39 14.45
CA LEU A 275 -1.63 -20.06 14.12
C LEU A 275 -2.83 -19.11 14.11
N ASN A 276 -2.77 -18.08 14.94
CA ASN A 276 -3.76 -17.02 15.02
C ASN A 276 -3.18 -15.75 14.39
N CYS A 277 -3.88 -15.18 13.40
CA CYS A 277 -3.54 -13.92 12.76
C CYS A 277 -4.70 -12.94 12.94
N ASP A 278 -4.41 -11.77 13.51
CA ASP A 278 -5.35 -10.67 13.66
C ASP A 278 -5.21 -9.67 12.50
N TYR A 279 -3.96 -9.25 12.23
CA TYR A 279 -3.67 -8.24 11.23
C TYR A 279 -2.31 -8.44 10.58
N SER A 280 -2.14 -7.94 9.37
CA SER A 280 -0.83 -7.84 8.74
C SER A 280 -0.76 -6.69 7.76
N GLU A 281 0.40 -6.03 7.74
CA GLU A 281 0.66 -4.93 6.83
C GLU A 281 2.09 -4.91 6.30
N MET A 282 2.26 -4.23 5.19
CA MET A 282 3.55 -3.86 4.62
C MET A 282 3.65 -2.35 4.55
N GLU A 283 4.59 -1.76 5.28
CA GLU A 283 4.97 -0.36 5.13
C GLU A 283 6.24 -0.26 4.29
N PHE A 284 6.27 0.67 3.36
CA PHE A 284 7.48 1.00 2.63
C PHE A 284 7.61 2.49 2.40
N SER A 285 8.84 2.95 2.27
CA SER A 285 9.13 4.32 1.88
C SER A 285 9.99 4.36 0.61
N VAL A 286 9.76 5.39 -0.21
CA VAL A 286 10.55 5.62 -1.41
C VAL A 286 11.47 6.83 -1.23
N ASN A 287 12.56 6.84 -1.96
CA ASN A 287 13.47 7.96 -2.04
C ASN A 287 12.89 8.99 -3.02
N GLY A 288 12.12 9.95 -2.51
CA GLY A 288 11.33 10.88 -3.31
C GLY A 288 10.95 12.14 -2.53
N ILE A 289 9.73 12.60 -2.75
CA ILE A 289 9.20 13.79 -2.08
C ILE A 289 9.13 13.53 -0.57
N CYS A 290 9.79 14.37 0.24
CA CYS A 290 9.78 14.25 1.70
C CYS A 290 8.83 15.24 2.39
N TYR A 291 8.26 16.17 1.66
CA TYR A 291 7.25 17.13 2.13
C TYR A 291 6.39 17.59 0.95
N CYS A 292 5.09 17.72 1.18
CA CYS A 292 4.15 18.28 0.20
C CYS A 292 3.00 19.00 0.90
N ASN A 293 2.58 20.15 0.37
CA ASN A 293 1.38 20.84 0.82
C ASN A 293 0.62 21.48 -0.34
N VAL A 294 -0.70 21.68 -0.16
CA VAL A 294 -1.52 22.46 -1.09
C VAL A 294 -1.32 23.94 -0.79
N VAL A 295 -0.91 24.71 -1.80
CA VAL A 295 -0.64 26.15 -1.68
C VAL A 295 -1.89 26.97 -1.99
N SER A 296 -2.60 26.60 -3.06
CA SER A 296 -3.81 27.29 -3.50
C SER A 296 -4.66 26.40 -4.41
N TYR A 297 -5.90 26.80 -4.64
CA TYR A 297 -6.76 26.17 -5.64
C TYR A 297 -7.71 27.18 -6.25
N ARG A 298 -8.23 26.88 -7.44
CA ARG A 298 -9.22 27.70 -8.14
C ARG A 298 -10.15 26.85 -9.00
N SER A 299 -11.41 27.24 -9.07
CA SER A 299 -12.39 26.63 -9.97
C SER A 299 -12.25 27.15 -11.39
N LEU A 300 -12.32 26.28 -12.36
CA LEU A 300 -12.17 26.54 -13.80
C LEU A 300 -13.27 25.83 -14.58
N ASP A 301 -14.51 26.00 -14.15
CA ASP A 301 -15.66 25.27 -14.68
C ASP A 301 -15.94 25.64 -16.15
N VAL A 302 -16.18 24.65 -16.98
CA VAL A 302 -16.55 24.81 -18.40
C VAL A 302 -18.05 24.56 -18.53
N VAL A 303 -18.83 25.64 -18.51
CA VAL A 303 -20.30 25.60 -18.50
C VAL A 303 -20.94 26.17 -19.78
N ASN A 304 -20.15 26.48 -20.79
CA ASN A 304 -20.57 27.01 -22.07
C ASN A 304 -20.85 25.93 -23.13
N VAL A 305 -20.46 24.68 -22.88
CA VAL A 305 -20.65 23.52 -23.76
C VAL A 305 -21.19 22.36 -22.94
N ARG A 306 -22.20 21.64 -23.44
CA ARG A 306 -22.76 20.45 -22.78
C ARG A 306 -22.11 19.16 -23.30
N PRO A 307 -21.86 18.14 -22.45
CA PRO A 307 -22.03 18.17 -20.99
C PRO A 307 -21.03 19.15 -20.34
N PHE A 308 -21.46 19.78 -19.24
CA PHE A 308 -20.58 20.67 -18.47
C PHE A 308 -19.42 19.87 -17.89
N ILE A 309 -18.30 20.53 -17.67
CA ILE A 309 -17.14 19.96 -16.98
C ILE A 309 -16.88 20.82 -15.75
N TRP A 310 -17.09 20.24 -14.58
CA TRP A 310 -16.73 20.85 -13.32
C TRP A 310 -15.25 20.60 -13.06
N ARG A 311 -14.48 21.66 -13.04
CA ARG A 311 -13.02 21.56 -12.90
C ARG A 311 -12.51 22.41 -11.76
N THR A 312 -11.60 21.85 -10.98
CA THR A 312 -10.76 22.60 -10.03
C THR A 312 -9.30 22.30 -10.28
N GLU A 313 -8.47 23.32 -10.25
CA GLU A 313 -7.03 23.23 -10.33
C GLU A 313 -6.45 23.57 -8.94
N LEU A 314 -5.70 22.62 -8.37
CA LEU A 314 -4.95 22.82 -7.13
C LEU A 314 -3.47 22.96 -7.48
N TYR A 315 -2.78 23.85 -6.76
CA TYR A 315 -1.34 23.99 -6.78
C TYR A 315 -0.77 23.42 -5.48
N ALA A 316 0.10 22.44 -5.61
CA ALA A 316 0.79 21.84 -4.48
C ALA A 316 2.30 22.05 -4.65
N ARG A 317 2.99 22.27 -3.53
CA ARG A 317 4.44 22.43 -3.49
C ARG A 317 5.04 21.33 -2.64
N GLY A 318 6.05 20.66 -3.19
CA GLY A 318 6.80 19.62 -2.52
C GLY A 318 8.29 19.92 -2.47
N TRP A 319 8.97 19.19 -1.60
CA TRP A 319 10.44 19.22 -1.50
C TRP A 319 10.97 17.79 -1.51
N MET A 320 12.14 17.63 -2.11
CA MET A 320 12.95 16.45 -1.97
C MET A 320 14.41 16.81 -1.76
N PHE A 321 15.16 15.93 -1.10
CA PHE A 321 16.58 16.11 -0.86
C PHE A 321 17.35 15.04 -1.63
N GLU A 322 18.34 15.47 -2.37
CA GLU A 322 19.26 14.60 -3.07
C GLU A 322 20.67 14.76 -2.47
N ARG A 323 21.30 13.63 -2.19
CA ARG A 323 22.68 13.59 -1.77
C ARG A 323 23.50 12.92 -2.87
N LEU A 324 24.31 13.71 -3.60
CA LEU A 324 25.25 13.20 -4.58
C LEU A 324 26.48 12.66 -3.84
N ILE A 325 26.75 11.39 -4.00
CA ILE A 325 27.88 10.71 -3.37
C ILE A 325 29.18 10.99 -4.14
#